data_c5fbd58873394281a266dbfc6e071413
#
_entry.id   c5fbd58873394281a266dbfc6e071413
#
_cell.length_a   1.000
_cell.length_b   1.000
_cell.length_c   1.000
_cell.angle_alpha   90.00
_cell.angle_beta   90.00
_cell.angle_gamma   90.00
#
_symmetry.space_group_name_H-M   'P 1'
#
loop_
_entity.id
_entity.type
_entity.pdbx_description
1 polymer ?
#
loop_
_entity_poly.entity_id
_entity_poly.type
_entity_poly.pdbx_seq_one_letter_code
_entity_poly.pdbx_strand_id
1 'polypeptide(L)'
;MSSALHEQPYLESWRWMSRQIRCAMNPDEPRLIEHYLAEGRYLAGCTATSPWMISETAFRLLLDTASDVALPWHWRNLCLDQAWRPLRELEQQSLCRCRLKRWQSHAWALATCALEPSIPLIELVQGSPDE
;
A
#
# COMPACT_ATOMS: atom_id res chain seq x y z
N MET A 1 -22.31 -18.61 1.10
CA MET A 1 -21.45 -19.79 1.06
C MET A 1 -20.62 -19.85 -0.19
N SER A 2 -21.26 -19.92 -1.36
CA SER A 2 -20.53 -19.97 -2.61
C SER A 2 -19.71 -18.72 -2.87
N SER A 3 -20.12 -17.56 -2.35
CA SER A 3 -19.38 -16.32 -2.56
C SER A 3 -17.98 -16.38 -1.93
N ALA A 4 -17.83 -17.02 -0.77
CA ALA A 4 -16.53 -17.15 -0.12
C ALA A 4 -15.55 -17.96 -0.99
N LEU A 5 -16.05 -19.00 -1.66
CA LEU A 5 -15.22 -19.80 -2.55
C LEU A 5 -14.82 -19.02 -3.80
N HIS A 6 -15.72 -18.18 -4.32
CA HIS A 6 -15.43 -17.35 -5.49
C HIS A 6 -14.50 -16.19 -5.16
N GLU A 7 -14.58 -15.67 -3.93
CA GLU A 7 -13.77 -14.54 -3.52
C GLU A 7 -12.32 -14.91 -3.25
N GLN A 8 -12.06 -16.13 -2.80
CA GLN A 8 -10.74 -16.52 -2.34
C GLN A 8 -9.64 -16.38 -3.39
N PRO A 9 -9.84 -16.79 -4.67
CA PRO A 9 -8.79 -16.61 -5.67
C PRO A 9 -8.46 -15.14 -5.92
N TYR A 10 -9.46 -14.26 -5.93
CA TYR A 10 -9.24 -12.83 -6.13
C TYR A 10 -8.52 -12.21 -4.94
N LEU A 11 -8.88 -12.61 -3.74
CA LEU A 11 -8.24 -12.11 -2.53
C LEU A 11 -6.79 -12.57 -2.45
N GLU A 12 -6.52 -13.82 -2.83
CA GLU A 12 -5.16 -14.35 -2.86
C GLU A 12 -4.31 -13.63 -3.90
N SER A 13 -4.87 -13.34 -5.07
CA SER A 13 -4.19 -12.57 -6.10
C SER A 13 -3.83 -11.18 -5.61
N TRP A 14 -4.78 -10.54 -4.92
CA TRP A 14 -4.57 -9.20 -4.36
C TRP A 14 -3.47 -9.21 -3.30
N ARG A 15 -3.46 -10.22 -2.44
CA ARG A 15 -2.42 -10.38 -1.42
C ARG A 15 -1.06 -10.66 -2.05
N TRP A 16 -1.04 -11.42 -3.13
CA TRP A 16 0.20 -11.68 -3.86
C TRP A 16 0.76 -10.37 -4.42
N MET A 17 -0.09 -9.55 -5.04
CA MET A 17 0.32 -8.24 -5.54
C MET A 17 0.84 -7.34 -4.42
N SER A 18 0.22 -7.39 -3.24
CA SER A 18 0.67 -6.57 -2.11
C SER A 18 2.09 -6.95 -1.68
N ARG A 19 2.41 -8.24 -1.69
CA ARG A 19 3.76 -8.69 -1.37
C ARG A 19 4.77 -8.26 -2.43
N GLN A 20 4.38 -8.31 -3.70
CA GLN A 20 5.23 -7.84 -4.79
C GLN A 20 5.55 -6.36 -4.64
N ILE A 21 4.57 -5.57 -4.27
CA ILE A 21 4.75 -4.13 -4.04
C ILE A 21 5.62 -3.88 -2.82
N ARG A 22 5.30 -4.54 -1.71
CA ARG A 22 5.98 -4.31 -0.43
C ARG A 22 7.46 -4.66 -0.48
N CYS A 23 7.81 -5.65 -1.29
CA CYS A 23 9.19 -6.11 -1.45
C CYS A 23 9.89 -5.50 -2.66
N ALA A 24 9.22 -4.64 -3.40
CA ALA A 24 9.75 -4.01 -4.62
C ALA A 24 10.31 -5.05 -5.58
N MET A 25 9.55 -6.12 -5.82
CA MET A 25 10.02 -7.21 -6.68
C MET A 25 10.19 -6.78 -8.13
N ASN A 26 9.39 -5.82 -8.58
CA ASN A 26 9.47 -5.26 -9.93
C ASN A 26 9.42 -3.73 -9.84
N PRO A 27 10.49 -3.09 -9.35
CA PRO A 27 10.44 -1.64 -9.08
C PRO A 27 10.35 -0.76 -10.32
N ASP A 28 10.52 -1.34 -11.51
CA ASP A 28 10.39 -0.61 -12.76
C ASP A 28 9.04 -0.85 -13.43
N GLU A 29 8.09 -1.47 -12.73
CA GLU A 29 6.75 -1.74 -13.25
C GLU A 29 5.68 -0.99 -12.46
N PRO A 30 5.43 0.29 -12.78
CA PRO A 30 4.44 1.07 -12.04
C PRO A 30 3.01 0.56 -12.21
N ARG A 31 2.73 -0.21 -13.26
CA ARG A 31 1.40 -0.78 -13.49
C ARG A 31 0.98 -1.73 -12.38
N LEU A 32 1.93 -2.30 -11.67
CA LEU A 32 1.61 -3.20 -10.57
C LEU A 32 0.78 -2.50 -9.51
N ILE A 33 1.13 -1.25 -9.18
CA ILE A 33 0.36 -0.46 -8.21
C ILE A 33 -1.02 -0.14 -8.77
N GLU A 34 -1.11 0.21 -10.06
CA GLU A 34 -2.39 0.46 -10.71
C GLU A 34 -3.30 -0.77 -10.65
N HIS A 35 -2.76 -1.93 -10.98
CA HIS A 35 -3.51 -3.18 -10.93
C HIS A 35 -3.94 -3.52 -9.52
N TYR A 36 -3.06 -3.32 -8.55
CA TYR A 36 -3.37 -3.59 -7.15
C TYR A 36 -4.55 -2.74 -6.67
N LEU A 37 -4.53 -1.44 -6.98
CA LEU A 37 -5.61 -0.55 -6.58
C LEU A 37 -6.92 -0.88 -7.30
N ALA A 38 -6.85 -1.22 -8.58
CA ALA A 38 -8.03 -1.61 -9.35
C ALA A 38 -8.64 -2.92 -8.82
N GLU A 39 -7.79 -3.91 -8.51
CA GLU A 39 -8.24 -5.17 -7.93
C GLU A 39 -8.91 -4.96 -6.57
N GLY A 40 -8.34 -4.06 -5.76
CA GLY A 40 -8.93 -3.72 -4.48
C GLY A 40 -10.32 -3.14 -4.61
N ARG A 41 -10.53 -2.26 -5.58
CA ARG A 41 -11.86 -1.69 -5.85
C ARG A 41 -12.83 -2.77 -6.31
N TYR A 42 -12.37 -3.68 -7.15
CA TYR A 42 -13.20 -4.80 -7.60
C TYR A 42 -13.64 -5.65 -6.41
N LEU A 43 -12.70 -6.00 -5.52
CA LEU A 43 -13.02 -6.77 -4.32
C LEU A 43 -14.03 -6.05 -3.44
N ALA A 44 -13.85 -4.75 -3.25
CA ALA A 44 -14.74 -3.96 -2.42
C ALA A 44 -16.15 -3.86 -3.00
N GLY A 45 -16.26 -3.84 -4.32
CA GLY A 45 -17.55 -3.68 -4.99
C GLY A 45 -18.30 -4.97 -5.28
N CYS A 46 -17.58 -6.10 -5.35
CA CYS A 46 -18.17 -7.35 -5.85
C CYS A 46 -18.11 -8.50 -4.85
N THR A 47 -17.54 -8.29 -3.67
CA THR A 47 -17.40 -9.34 -2.67
C THR A 47 -17.91 -8.89 -1.32
N ALA A 48 -17.88 -9.79 -0.33
CA ALA A 48 -18.27 -9.48 1.04
C ALA A 48 -17.17 -8.75 1.82
N THR A 49 -16.01 -8.53 1.23
CA THR A 49 -14.89 -7.87 1.90
C THR A 49 -15.21 -6.40 2.12
N SER A 50 -14.93 -5.91 3.32
CA SER A 50 -15.22 -4.53 3.70
C SER A 50 -14.44 -3.53 2.82
N PRO A 51 -15.13 -2.58 2.16
CA PRO A 51 -14.44 -1.53 1.41
C PRO A 51 -13.48 -0.72 2.26
N TRP A 52 -13.83 -0.45 3.51
CA TRP A 52 -12.95 0.26 4.44
C TRP A 52 -11.65 -0.50 4.65
N MET A 53 -11.75 -1.81 4.89
CA MET A 53 -10.58 -2.64 5.14
C MET A 53 -9.67 -2.68 3.91
N ILE A 54 -10.24 -2.77 2.71
CA ILE A 54 -9.48 -2.75 1.46
C ILE A 54 -8.70 -1.44 1.34
N SER A 55 -9.40 -0.32 1.51
CA SER A 55 -8.77 1.00 1.35
C SER A 55 -7.69 1.24 2.40
N GLU A 56 -7.96 0.85 3.65
CA GLU A 56 -7.00 1.04 4.73
C GLU A 56 -5.76 0.17 4.53
N THR A 57 -5.96 -1.08 4.12
CA THR A 57 -4.85 -1.99 3.83
C THR A 57 -3.99 -1.45 2.70
N ALA A 58 -4.62 -0.97 1.63
CA ALA A 58 -3.90 -0.40 0.49
C ALA A 58 -3.12 0.85 0.89
N PHE A 59 -3.73 1.73 1.67
CA PHE A 59 -3.05 2.93 2.14
C PHE A 59 -1.81 2.60 2.97
N ARG A 60 -1.96 1.70 3.94
CA ARG A 60 -0.85 1.29 4.79
C ARG A 60 0.27 0.64 3.99
N LEU A 61 -0.10 -0.21 3.04
CA LEU A 61 0.89 -0.85 2.18
C LEU A 61 1.75 0.18 1.46
N LEU A 62 1.12 1.16 0.83
CA LEU A 62 1.84 2.17 0.06
C LEU A 62 2.70 3.05 0.95
N LEU A 63 2.17 3.47 2.10
CA LEU A 63 2.93 4.32 3.01
C LEU A 63 4.10 3.56 3.65
N ASP A 64 3.87 2.32 4.08
CA ASP A 64 4.93 1.51 4.68
C ASP A 64 6.03 1.21 3.66
N THR A 65 5.65 0.93 2.42
CA THR A 65 6.62 0.68 1.36
C THR A 65 7.43 1.94 1.07
N ALA A 66 6.76 3.09 1.00
CA ALA A 66 7.44 4.38 0.79
C ALA A 66 8.45 4.68 1.90
N SER A 67 8.15 4.25 3.11
CA SER A 67 8.98 4.52 4.29
C SER A 67 10.13 3.52 4.47
N ASP A 68 10.18 2.46 3.67
CA ASP A 68 11.19 1.41 3.82
C ASP A 68 12.48 1.81 3.10
N VAL A 69 13.47 2.24 3.87
CA VAL A 69 14.74 2.74 3.33
C VAL A 69 15.57 1.67 2.62
N ALA A 70 15.23 0.39 2.78
CA ALA A 70 15.92 -0.70 2.10
C ALA A 70 15.51 -0.84 0.64
N LEU A 71 14.44 -0.18 0.21
CA LEU A 71 13.90 -0.32 -1.14
C LEU A 71 14.41 0.77 -2.07
N PRO A 72 14.33 0.56 -3.40
CA PRO A 72 14.75 1.56 -4.38
C PRO A 72 13.98 2.87 -4.23
N TRP A 73 14.70 3.97 -4.32
CA TRP A 73 14.15 5.31 -4.10
C TRP A 73 12.98 5.63 -5.03
N HIS A 74 13.12 5.31 -6.32
CA HIS A 74 12.07 5.62 -7.30
C HIS A 74 10.77 4.86 -7.01
N TRP A 75 10.88 3.61 -6.53
CA TRP A 75 9.71 2.82 -6.16
C TRP A 75 9.02 3.41 -4.93
N ARG A 76 9.80 3.81 -3.94
CA ARG A 76 9.29 4.42 -2.73
C ARG A 76 8.53 5.72 -3.03
N ASN A 77 9.09 6.56 -3.89
CA ASN A 77 8.42 7.79 -4.30
C ASN A 77 7.12 7.53 -5.04
N LEU A 78 7.11 6.52 -5.91
CA LEU A 78 5.91 6.15 -6.63
C LEU A 78 4.82 5.68 -5.66
N CYS A 79 5.17 4.86 -4.67
CA CYS A 79 4.22 4.42 -3.66
C CYS A 79 3.65 5.60 -2.88
N LEU A 80 4.51 6.55 -2.49
CA LEU A 80 4.05 7.75 -1.79
C LEU A 80 3.11 8.58 -2.65
N ASP A 81 3.44 8.74 -3.93
CA ASP A 81 2.62 9.52 -4.86
C ASP A 81 1.24 8.90 -5.08
N GLN A 82 1.11 7.59 -4.91
CA GLN A 82 -0.16 6.90 -5.11
C GLN A 82 -0.96 6.72 -3.82
N ALA A 83 -0.37 7.02 -2.67
CA ALA A 83 -1.02 6.75 -1.38
C ALA A 83 -2.27 7.60 -1.14
N TRP A 84 -2.39 8.76 -1.80
CA TRP A 84 -3.57 9.62 -1.66
C TRP A 84 -4.83 8.96 -2.21
N ARG A 85 -4.70 8.02 -3.14
CA ARG A 85 -5.85 7.39 -3.79
C ARG A 85 -6.68 6.56 -2.81
N PRO A 86 -6.09 5.57 -2.09
CA PRO A 86 -6.86 4.87 -1.06
C PRO A 86 -7.25 5.79 0.11
N LEU A 87 -6.43 6.80 0.41
CA LEU A 87 -6.78 7.76 1.46
C LEU A 87 -8.05 8.52 1.12
N ARG A 88 -8.22 8.92 -0.14
CA ARG A 88 -9.44 9.59 -0.59
C ARG A 88 -10.66 8.67 -0.45
N GLU A 89 -10.50 7.38 -0.75
CA GLU A 89 -11.59 6.42 -0.57
C GLU A 89 -11.96 6.25 0.88
N LEU A 90 -10.98 6.28 1.78
CA LEU A 90 -11.26 6.26 3.22
C LEU A 90 -12.05 7.50 3.65
N GLU A 91 -11.71 8.65 3.13
CA GLU A 91 -12.44 9.89 3.42
C GLU A 91 -13.90 9.75 3.02
N GLN A 92 -14.16 9.23 1.83
CA GLN A 92 -15.51 9.05 1.33
C GLN A 92 -16.32 8.06 2.16
N GLN A 93 -15.66 7.14 2.86
CA GLN A 93 -16.29 6.13 3.68
C GLN A 93 -16.33 6.50 5.16
N SER A 94 -15.91 7.72 5.53
CA SER A 94 -15.85 8.16 6.92
C SER A 94 -17.23 8.61 7.39
N LEU A 95 -18.15 7.65 7.52
CA LEU A 95 -19.55 7.91 7.84
C LEU A 95 -19.83 7.91 9.34
N CYS A 96 -18.84 7.59 10.17
CA CYS A 96 -19.00 7.64 11.63
C CYS A 96 -17.77 8.31 12.23
N ARG A 97 -17.90 8.72 13.50
CA ARG A 97 -16.82 9.44 14.18
C ARG A 97 -15.55 8.61 14.28
N CYS A 98 -15.69 7.32 14.50
CA CYS A 98 -14.54 6.42 14.62
C CYS A 98 -13.73 6.36 13.33
N ARG A 99 -14.42 6.19 12.19
CA ARG A 99 -13.74 6.16 10.89
C ARG A 99 -13.16 7.52 10.53
N LEU A 100 -13.87 8.59 10.86
CA LEU A 100 -13.36 9.93 10.60
C LEU A 100 -12.05 10.18 11.34
N LYS A 101 -11.96 9.75 12.60
CA LYS A 101 -10.72 9.89 13.37
C LYS A 101 -9.59 9.07 12.76
N ARG A 102 -9.88 7.86 12.31
CA ARG A 102 -8.87 7.03 11.67
C ARG A 102 -8.40 7.63 10.37
N TRP A 103 -9.33 8.16 9.58
CA TRP A 103 -8.96 8.84 8.34
C TRP A 103 -8.07 10.04 8.62
N GLN A 104 -8.42 10.85 9.63
CA GLN A 104 -7.63 12.02 10.01
C GLN A 104 -6.21 11.60 10.42
N SER A 105 -6.09 10.51 11.15
CA SER A 105 -4.79 9.97 11.56
C SER A 105 -3.96 9.57 10.34
N HIS A 106 -4.58 8.90 9.38
CA HIS A 106 -3.88 8.52 8.14
C HIS A 106 -3.51 9.73 7.29
N ALA A 107 -4.40 10.71 7.20
CA ALA A 107 -4.14 11.94 6.46
C ALA A 107 -2.96 12.69 7.08
N TRP A 108 -2.89 12.75 8.40
CA TRP A 108 -1.78 13.37 9.10
C TRP A 108 -0.47 12.61 8.82
N ALA A 109 -0.52 11.27 8.88
CA ALA A 109 0.66 10.45 8.63
C ALA A 109 1.22 10.69 7.21
N LEU A 110 0.33 10.78 6.22
CA LEU A 110 0.77 11.07 4.85
C LEU A 110 1.32 12.49 4.72
N ALA A 111 0.62 13.47 5.29
CA ALA A 111 1.02 14.88 5.18
C ALA A 111 2.37 15.16 5.85
N THR A 112 2.69 14.42 6.89
CA THR A 112 3.93 14.62 7.64
C THR A 112 5.01 13.60 7.28
N CYS A 113 4.76 12.75 6.29
CA CYS A 113 5.73 11.76 5.87
C CYS A 113 6.93 12.43 5.20
N ALA A 114 8.11 12.22 5.77
CA ALA A 114 9.35 12.70 5.19
C ALA A 114 10.20 11.48 4.86
N LEU A 115 10.45 11.27 3.56
CA LEU A 115 11.20 10.10 3.12
C LEU A 115 12.68 10.31 3.31
N GLU A 116 13.31 9.41 4.06
CA GLU A 116 14.76 9.38 4.17
C GLU A 116 15.33 8.68 2.93
N PRO A 117 16.56 9.05 2.52
CA PRO A 117 17.17 8.40 1.36
C PRO A 117 17.29 6.90 1.53
N SER A 118 17.19 6.18 0.42
CA SER A 118 17.38 4.74 0.44
C SER A 118 18.82 4.40 0.81
N ILE A 119 18.98 3.31 1.54
CA ILE A 119 20.31 2.80 1.87
C ILE A 119 20.91 2.19 0.61
N PRO A 120 22.12 2.59 0.20
CA PRO A 120 22.76 1.99 -0.96
C PRO A 120 22.93 0.49 -0.78
N LEU A 121 22.69 -0.26 -1.86
CA LEU A 121 22.82 -1.70 -1.81
C LEU A 121 24.19 -2.15 -1.36
N ILE A 122 25.23 -1.42 -1.74
CA ILE A 122 26.57 -1.76 -1.39
C ILE A 122 26.80 -1.68 0.14
N GLU A 123 26.15 -0.75 0.80
CA GLU A 123 26.22 -0.65 2.27
C GLU A 123 25.52 -1.83 2.93
N LEU A 124 24.39 -2.25 2.36
CA LEU A 124 23.66 -3.40 2.89
C LEU A 124 24.46 -4.69 2.75
N VAL A 125 25.15 -4.85 1.62
CA VAL A 125 25.93 -6.06 1.35
C VAL A 125 27.22 -6.10 2.16
N GLN A 126 27.92 -4.97 2.24
CA GLN A 126 29.20 -4.91 2.95
C GLN A 126 29.03 -4.92 4.46
N GLY A 127 27.88 -4.49 4.93
CA GLY A 127 27.63 -4.43 6.36
C GLY A 127 28.33 -3.27 7.01
N SER A 128 29.38 -3.58 7.78
CA SER A 128 30.04 -2.54 8.55
C SER A 128 30.99 -1.69 7.72
N PRO A 129 30.99 -0.40 7.91
CA PRO A 129 31.93 0.51 7.24
C PRO A 129 33.21 0.71 8.03
N ASP A 130 33.51 -0.15 8.94
CA ASP A 130 34.59 0.08 9.88
C ASP A 130 35.98 -0.09 9.28
N GLU A 131 36.07 -0.55 8.08
CA GLU A 131 37.36 -0.59 7.36
C GLU A 131 37.73 0.75 6.77
#